data_a8343a0cc987aa31d6a8e1bfda6b02db
#
_entry.id   a8343a0cc987aa31d6a8e1bfda6b02db
#
_cell.length_a   1.000
_cell.length_b   1.000
_cell.length_c   1.000
_cell.angle_alpha   90.00
_cell.angle_beta   90.00
_cell.angle_gamma   90.00
#
_symmetry.space_group_name_H-M   'P 1'
#
loop_
_entity.id
_entity.type
_entity.pdbx_description
1 polymer ?
#
loop_
_entity_poly.entity_id
_entity_poly.type
_entity_poly.pdbx_seq_one_letter_code
_entity_poly.pdbx_strand_id
1 'polypeptide(L)'
;MPEYGSTRLPLYAQVEDALVARIASGALPIGTQLPSEDELIREFGVSRTTIRVTIQNLVRQGLVEIRRGRGTFVASPRMVQDLTELTGFVEDMRVLGRTPTARILGRELVPATPMVAERLAVPAGGTVVCIQRVRLSDGMPLSFDETYLPEDLGRRVMADDLTKEPIFTLLEERYDTPLVEAEYVLEAAAAESAVAMALEISAGSPIFLIERTSYTSGHRAVDYERLHYRGDQIRFRTRLTRRRVPRTPKRG
;
A
#
# COMPACT_ATOMS: atom_id res chain seq x y z
N MET A 1 49.48 -12.32 25.21
CA MET A 1 48.08 -11.91 25.41
C MET A 1 47.70 -10.97 24.32
N PRO A 2 46.86 -11.33 23.35
CA PRO A 2 46.35 -10.37 22.37
C PRO A 2 45.18 -9.62 22.99
N GLU A 3 45.32 -8.31 23.19
CA GLU A 3 44.25 -7.38 23.48
C GLU A 3 43.31 -7.32 22.27
N TYR A 4 42.09 -7.82 22.45
CA TYR A 4 40.99 -7.59 21.51
C TYR A 4 40.58 -6.11 21.61
N GLY A 5 41.01 -5.31 20.62
CA GLY A 5 40.63 -3.91 20.51
C GLY A 5 39.11 -3.78 20.47
N SER A 6 38.55 -2.90 21.29
CA SER A 6 37.17 -2.47 21.26
C SER A 6 36.91 -1.84 19.90
N THR A 7 36.19 -2.54 19.02
CA THR A 7 35.80 -2.04 17.70
C THR A 7 34.74 -0.96 17.94
N ARG A 8 35.16 0.30 18.12
CA ARG A 8 34.23 1.44 18.09
C ARG A 8 33.53 1.43 16.73
N LEU A 9 32.21 1.39 16.77
CA LEU A 9 31.40 1.54 15.56
C LEU A 9 31.83 2.78 14.79
N PRO A 10 31.82 2.74 13.44
CA PRO A 10 32.09 3.91 12.60
C PRO A 10 31.18 5.08 13.01
N LEU A 11 31.67 6.32 12.91
CA LEU A 11 30.92 7.51 13.35
C LEU A 11 29.53 7.61 12.70
N TYR A 12 29.40 7.26 11.42
CA TYR A 12 28.11 7.27 10.76
C TYR A 12 27.12 6.27 11.41
N ALA A 13 27.60 5.11 11.85
CA ALA A 13 26.75 4.10 12.50
C ALA A 13 26.30 4.56 13.88
N GLN A 14 27.16 5.24 14.64
CA GLN A 14 26.79 5.81 15.95
C GLN A 14 25.70 6.89 15.81
N VAL A 15 25.82 7.77 14.79
CA VAL A 15 24.79 8.78 14.49
C VAL A 15 23.50 8.12 14.02
N GLU A 16 23.60 7.08 13.20
CA GLU A 16 22.47 6.29 12.70
C GLU A 16 21.70 5.66 13.87
N ASP A 17 22.39 4.96 14.78
CA ASP A 17 21.78 4.34 15.97
C ASP A 17 21.08 5.38 16.85
N ALA A 18 21.69 6.55 17.06
CA ALA A 18 21.08 7.63 17.83
C ALA A 18 19.79 8.18 17.20
N LEU A 19 19.78 8.37 15.87
CA LEU A 19 18.59 8.85 15.14
C LEU A 19 17.50 7.77 15.12
N VAL A 20 17.87 6.49 14.90
CA VAL A 20 16.94 5.35 14.97
C VAL A 20 16.28 5.27 16.35
N ALA A 21 17.05 5.40 17.42
CA ALA A 21 16.51 5.40 18.79
C ALA A 21 15.51 6.54 19.03
N ARG A 22 15.77 7.75 18.50
CA ARG A 22 14.85 8.90 18.60
C ARG A 22 13.57 8.68 17.81
N ILE A 23 13.65 8.08 16.62
CA ILE A 23 12.48 7.72 15.83
C ILE A 23 11.66 6.64 16.56
N ALA A 24 12.33 5.60 17.06
CA ALA A 24 11.67 4.49 17.74
C ALA A 24 11.00 4.92 19.07
N SER A 25 11.60 5.85 19.79
CA SER A 25 11.04 6.40 21.05
C SER A 25 9.95 7.46 20.83
N GLY A 26 9.72 7.89 19.59
CA GLY A 26 8.78 8.98 19.26
C GLY A 26 9.33 10.39 19.56
N ALA A 27 10.59 10.53 19.97
CA ALA A 27 11.25 11.84 20.14
C ALA A 27 11.38 12.59 18.80
N LEU A 28 11.43 11.83 17.67
CA LEU A 28 11.25 12.31 16.32
C LEU A 28 10.00 11.63 15.75
N PRO A 29 8.82 12.26 15.85
CA PRO A 29 7.57 11.68 15.38
C PRO A 29 7.55 11.45 13.86
N ILE A 30 6.76 10.48 13.40
CA ILE A 30 6.52 10.23 11.98
C ILE A 30 5.98 11.50 11.31
N GLY A 31 6.49 11.80 10.11
CA GLY A 31 6.10 12.96 9.33
C GLY A 31 6.78 14.28 9.75
N THR A 32 7.52 14.30 10.86
CA THR A 32 8.28 15.50 11.27
C THR A 32 9.57 15.63 10.48
N GLN A 33 10.02 16.85 10.30
CA GLN A 33 11.30 17.13 9.67
C GLN A 33 12.45 16.79 10.61
N LEU A 34 13.45 16.06 10.11
CA LEU A 34 14.72 15.91 10.83
C LEU A 34 15.43 17.27 10.92
N PRO A 35 16.25 17.45 11.97
CA PRO A 35 17.18 18.58 11.98
C PRO A 35 18.01 18.63 10.68
N SER A 36 18.31 19.83 10.21
CA SER A 36 19.10 20.03 8.99
C SER A 36 20.49 19.38 9.08
N GLU A 37 21.14 19.14 7.94
CA GLU A 37 22.52 18.61 7.92
C GLU A 37 23.45 19.42 8.82
N ASP A 38 23.32 20.75 8.81
CA ASP A 38 24.18 21.66 9.58
C ASP A 38 23.89 21.59 11.10
N GLU A 39 22.63 21.37 11.49
CA GLU A 39 22.26 21.15 12.89
C GLU A 39 22.78 19.80 13.38
N LEU A 40 22.63 18.72 12.57
CA LEU A 40 23.16 17.40 12.90
C LEU A 40 24.69 17.40 13.00
N ILE A 41 25.40 18.12 12.10
CA ILE A 41 26.85 18.29 12.18
C ILE A 41 27.26 18.92 13.52
N ARG A 42 26.58 19.98 13.92
CA ARG A 42 26.84 20.66 15.20
C ARG A 42 26.51 19.81 16.42
N GLU A 43 25.40 19.08 16.36
CA GLU A 43 24.91 18.23 17.46
C GLU A 43 25.84 17.03 17.71
N PHE A 44 26.24 16.34 16.63
CA PHE A 44 27.04 15.11 16.75
C PHE A 44 28.56 15.35 16.62
N GLY A 45 28.99 16.54 16.26
CA GLY A 45 30.43 16.86 16.12
C GLY A 45 31.11 16.07 15.00
N VAL A 46 30.40 15.71 13.94
CA VAL A 46 30.91 14.87 12.83
C VAL A 46 30.96 15.64 11.51
N SER A 47 31.62 15.07 10.50
CA SER A 47 31.73 15.69 9.19
C SER A 47 30.39 15.67 8.42
N ARG A 48 30.24 16.59 7.44
CA ARG A 48 29.12 16.61 6.51
C ARG A 48 28.96 15.30 5.75
N THR A 49 30.07 14.69 5.35
CA THR A 49 30.08 13.39 4.67
C THR A 49 29.50 12.30 5.56
N THR A 50 29.84 12.30 6.85
CA THR A 50 29.30 11.35 7.83
C THR A 50 27.78 11.49 7.93
N ILE A 51 27.24 12.72 8.09
CA ILE A 51 25.78 12.96 8.14
C ILE A 51 25.11 12.52 6.86
N ARG A 52 25.67 12.82 5.68
CA ARG A 52 25.06 12.38 4.41
C ARG A 52 25.00 10.87 4.26
N VAL A 53 26.06 10.15 4.66
CA VAL A 53 26.07 8.69 4.67
C VAL A 53 24.98 8.16 5.62
N THR A 54 24.88 8.71 6.84
CA THR A 54 23.82 8.37 7.79
C THR A 54 22.42 8.58 7.19
N ILE A 55 22.14 9.77 6.64
CA ILE A 55 20.84 10.06 6.03
C ILE A 55 20.54 9.09 4.89
N GLN A 56 21.50 8.80 4.01
CA GLN A 56 21.32 7.84 2.93
C GLN A 56 21.02 6.42 3.44
N ASN A 57 21.66 6.01 4.54
CA ASN A 57 21.38 4.73 5.18
C ASN A 57 19.95 4.68 5.73
N LEU A 58 19.53 5.72 6.46
CA LEU A 58 18.17 5.83 6.98
C LEU A 58 17.11 5.85 5.86
N VAL A 59 17.41 6.51 4.71
CA VAL A 59 16.55 6.47 3.52
C VAL A 59 16.47 5.04 2.97
N ARG A 60 17.59 4.34 2.84
CA ARG A 60 17.59 2.93 2.37
C ARG A 60 16.80 2.00 3.30
N GLN A 61 16.82 2.27 4.58
CA GLN A 61 16.02 1.54 5.58
C GLN A 61 14.54 1.94 5.58
N GLY A 62 14.19 3.04 4.88
CA GLY A 62 12.83 3.58 4.84
C GLY A 62 12.41 4.26 6.15
N LEU A 63 13.37 4.66 6.98
CA LEU A 63 13.11 5.37 8.24
C LEU A 63 12.96 6.88 8.05
N VAL A 64 13.56 7.42 6.98
CA VAL A 64 13.41 8.81 6.59
C VAL A 64 13.23 8.93 5.07
N GLU A 65 12.65 10.03 4.62
CA GLU A 65 12.49 10.39 3.22
C GLU A 65 13.01 11.79 2.94
N ILE A 66 13.63 11.99 1.77
CA ILE A 66 14.08 13.31 1.33
C ILE A 66 12.98 13.94 0.48
N ARG A 67 12.40 15.05 0.94
CA ARG A 67 11.47 15.87 0.18
C ARG A 67 12.25 17.03 -0.46
N ARG A 68 12.43 16.97 -1.78
CA ARG A 68 13.27 17.91 -2.52
C ARG A 68 12.84 19.37 -2.25
N GLY A 69 13.80 20.21 -1.85
CA GLY A 69 13.56 21.61 -1.47
C GLY A 69 12.88 21.82 -0.11
N ARG A 70 12.47 20.76 0.60
CA ARG A 70 11.78 20.84 1.90
C ARG A 70 12.57 20.22 3.05
N GLY A 71 13.54 19.34 2.76
CA GLY A 71 14.38 18.71 3.78
C GLY A 71 14.17 17.19 3.88
N THR A 72 14.68 16.62 4.97
CA THR A 72 14.54 15.19 5.32
C THR A 72 13.48 15.03 6.41
N PHE A 73 12.57 14.08 6.24
CA PHE A 73 11.43 13.84 7.14
C PHE A 73 11.47 12.40 7.65
N VAL A 74 10.99 12.18 8.88
CA VAL A 74 10.77 10.84 9.40
C VAL A 74 9.70 10.16 8.56
N ALA A 75 10.07 9.05 7.90
CA ALA A 75 9.14 8.31 7.06
C ALA A 75 8.17 7.51 7.92
N SER A 76 6.94 7.38 7.45
CA SER A 76 6.06 6.32 7.96
C SER A 76 6.63 4.97 7.50
N PRO A 77 6.80 3.97 8.39
CA PRO A 77 7.16 2.64 7.94
C PRO A 77 6.17 2.21 6.86
N ARG A 78 6.69 1.86 5.68
CA ARG A 78 5.82 1.34 4.62
C ARG A 78 5.07 0.14 5.15
N MET A 79 3.76 0.15 4.99
CA MET A 79 2.95 -1.00 5.32
C MET A 79 3.35 -2.18 4.44
N VAL A 80 3.39 -3.36 5.04
CA VAL A 80 3.63 -4.60 4.29
C VAL A 80 2.31 -5.36 4.24
N GLN A 81 1.71 -5.43 3.06
CA GLN A 81 0.53 -6.24 2.80
C GLN A 81 0.96 -7.58 2.25
N ASP A 82 0.52 -8.67 2.89
CA ASP A 82 0.77 -10.03 2.41
C ASP A 82 -0.27 -10.41 1.35
N LEU A 83 0.21 -10.93 0.21
CA LEU A 83 -0.64 -11.45 -0.87
C LEU A 83 -0.71 -12.98 -0.80
N THR A 84 -1.00 -13.52 0.35
CA THR A 84 -1.12 -14.98 0.58
C THR A 84 -2.55 -15.43 0.80
N GLU A 85 -3.43 -14.49 1.15
CA GLU A 85 -4.84 -14.71 1.42
C GLU A 85 -5.66 -13.59 0.80
N LEU A 86 -6.92 -13.88 0.45
CA LEU A 86 -7.86 -12.88 -0.02
C LEU A 86 -8.44 -12.13 1.18
N THR A 87 -7.96 -10.94 1.42
CA THR A 87 -8.39 -10.07 2.51
C THR A 87 -8.88 -8.73 1.99
N GLY A 88 -9.72 -8.07 2.78
CA GLY A 88 -10.15 -6.71 2.50
C GLY A 88 -9.23 -5.66 3.12
N PHE A 89 -9.21 -4.45 2.56
CA PHE A 89 -8.40 -3.32 3.07
C PHE A 89 -8.56 -3.09 4.59
N VAL A 90 -9.79 -3.18 5.10
CA VAL A 90 -10.07 -2.92 6.52
C VAL A 90 -9.46 -4.00 7.40
N GLU A 91 -9.51 -5.25 6.98
CA GLU A 91 -8.91 -6.39 7.67
C GLU A 91 -7.39 -6.24 7.72
N ASP A 92 -6.77 -5.96 6.58
CA ASP A 92 -5.32 -5.75 6.48
C ASP A 92 -4.85 -4.62 7.41
N MET A 93 -5.57 -3.49 7.42
CA MET A 93 -5.21 -2.36 8.28
C MET A 93 -5.36 -2.70 9.76
N ARG A 94 -6.39 -3.44 10.15
CA ARG A 94 -6.59 -3.87 11.54
C ARG A 94 -5.49 -4.82 12.01
N VAL A 95 -5.11 -5.78 11.17
CA VAL A 95 -3.97 -6.69 11.46
C VAL A 95 -2.68 -5.91 11.67
N LEU A 96 -2.49 -4.81 10.94
CA LEU A 96 -1.34 -3.91 11.08
C LEU A 96 -1.46 -2.91 12.24
N GLY A 97 -2.55 -2.98 13.04
CA GLY A 97 -2.80 -2.04 14.15
C GLY A 97 -3.09 -0.62 13.71
N ARG A 98 -3.59 -0.44 12.48
CA ARG A 98 -3.93 0.87 11.89
C ARG A 98 -5.43 1.11 11.95
N THR A 99 -5.83 2.37 11.87
CA THR A 99 -7.24 2.79 11.82
C THR A 99 -7.66 3.07 10.38
N PRO A 100 -8.38 2.12 9.72
CA PRO A 100 -8.87 2.33 8.37
C PRO A 100 -10.09 3.24 8.36
N THR A 101 -10.14 4.17 7.41
CA THR A 101 -11.32 4.98 7.07
C THR A 101 -11.45 5.09 5.56
N ALA A 102 -12.61 5.57 5.08
CA ALA A 102 -12.85 5.79 3.66
C ALA A 102 -13.54 7.15 3.42
N ARG A 103 -13.13 7.81 2.34
CA ARG A 103 -13.79 9.00 1.81
C ARG A 103 -14.39 8.64 0.46
N ILE A 104 -15.71 8.71 0.33
CA ILE A 104 -16.41 8.44 -0.92
C ILE A 104 -16.25 9.65 -1.84
N LEU A 105 -15.80 9.42 -3.07
CA LEU A 105 -15.70 10.44 -4.11
C LEU A 105 -16.87 10.39 -5.09
N GLY A 106 -17.39 9.20 -5.36
CA GLY A 106 -18.52 9.00 -6.25
C GLY A 106 -19.13 7.61 -6.10
N ARG A 107 -20.39 7.48 -6.46
CA ARG A 107 -21.12 6.22 -6.63
C ARG A 107 -22.23 6.45 -7.65
N GLU A 108 -22.11 5.79 -8.79
CA GLU A 108 -22.96 6.05 -9.93
C GLU A 108 -23.14 4.80 -10.81
N LEU A 109 -24.21 4.81 -11.58
CA LEU A 109 -24.47 3.82 -12.61
C LEU A 109 -23.77 4.29 -13.90
N VAL A 110 -22.93 3.44 -14.45
CA VAL A 110 -22.15 3.74 -15.66
C VAL A 110 -22.27 2.60 -16.67
N PRO A 111 -22.13 2.86 -17.97
CA PRO A 111 -21.99 1.79 -18.95
C PRO A 111 -20.65 1.06 -18.77
N ALA A 112 -20.67 -0.26 -18.77
CA ALA A 112 -19.45 -1.07 -18.68
C ALA A 112 -18.56 -0.82 -19.90
N THR A 113 -17.32 -0.39 -19.65
CA THR A 113 -16.29 -0.37 -20.69
C THR A 113 -16.00 -1.79 -21.16
N PRO A 114 -15.39 -2.01 -22.34
CA PRO A 114 -15.04 -3.36 -22.79
C PRO A 114 -14.26 -4.17 -21.75
N MET A 115 -13.31 -3.55 -21.06
CA MET A 115 -12.51 -4.18 -20.00
C MET A 115 -13.37 -4.56 -18.79
N VAL A 116 -14.19 -3.64 -18.28
CA VAL A 116 -15.09 -3.90 -17.14
C VAL A 116 -16.10 -5.00 -17.49
N ALA A 117 -16.64 -4.97 -18.73
CA ALA A 117 -17.58 -5.97 -19.22
C ALA A 117 -16.95 -7.38 -19.27
N GLU A 118 -15.71 -7.47 -19.75
CA GLU A 118 -14.95 -8.72 -19.79
C GLU A 118 -14.68 -9.26 -18.37
N ARG A 119 -14.18 -8.41 -17.45
CA ARG A 119 -13.82 -8.79 -16.09
C ARG A 119 -15.04 -9.23 -15.26
N LEU A 120 -16.18 -8.58 -15.42
CA LEU A 120 -17.42 -8.89 -14.70
C LEU A 120 -18.31 -9.92 -15.43
N ALA A 121 -17.94 -10.34 -16.64
CA ALA A 121 -18.75 -11.21 -17.50
C ALA A 121 -20.17 -10.65 -17.75
N VAL A 122 -20.28 -9.33 -17.94
CA VAL A 122 -21.53 -8.63 -18.29
C VAL A 122 -21.50 -8.17 -19.76
N PRO A 123 -22.65 -7.87 -20.39
CA PRO A 123 -22.65 -7.35 -21.75
C PRO A 123 -21.85 -6.04 -21.88
N ALA A 124 -21.11 -5.87 -22.97
CA ALA A 124 -20.44 -4.61 -23.27
C ALA A 124 -21.47 -3.47 -23.36
N GLY A 125 -21.19 -2.35 -22.69
CA GLY A 125 -22.14 -1.24 -22.56
C GLY A 125 -23.33 -1.50 -21.61
N GLY A 126 -23.40 -2.69 -21.00
CA GLY A 126 -24.38 -2.98 -19.94
C GLY A 126 -24.13 -2.08 -18.72
N THR A 127 -25.17 -1.85 -17.93
CA THR A 127 -25.06 -1.01 -16.73
C THR A 127 -24.30 -1.72 -15.62
N VAL A 128 -23.35 -1.02 -15.02
CA VAL A 128 -22.64 -1.43 -13.81
C VAL A 128 -22.65 -0.29 -12.81
N VAL A 129 -22.43 -0.58 -11.52
CA VAL A 129 -22.19 0.44 -10.52
C VAL A 129 -20.69 0.67 -10.41
N CYS A 130 -20.27 1.93 -10.46
CA CYS A 130 -18.92 2.38 -10.15
C CYS A 130 -18.91 3.11 -8.81
N ILE A 131 -18.04 2.68 -7.89
CA ILE A 131 -17.84 3.31 -6.59
C ILE A 131 -16.40 3.77 -6.50
N GLN A 132 -16.18 5.08 -6.35
CA GLN A 132 -14.86 5.68 -6.21
C GLN A 132 -14.62 6.10 -4.75
N ARG A 133 -13.50 5.62 -4.17
CA ARG A 133 -13.16 5.88 -2.77
C ARG A 133 -11.68 6.17 -2.60
N VAL A 134 -11.36 7.07 -1.68
CA VAL A 134 -10.02 7.15 -1.10
C VAL A 134 -10.02 6.36 0.21
N ARG A 135 -9.14 5.38 0.32
CA ARG A 135 -8.89 4.64 1.56
C ARG A 135 -7.79 5.33 2.34
N LEU A 136 -8.03 5.53 3.62
CA LEU A 136 -7.09 6.18 4.50
C LEU A 136 -6.63 5.19 5.58
N SER A 137 -5.37 5.31 5.97
CA SER A 137 -4.78 4.65 7.13
C SER A 137 -4.32 5.73 8.10
N ASP A 138 -4.88 5.73 9.31
CA ASP A 138 -4.61 6.77 10.32
C ASP A 138 -4.80 8.19 9.79
N GLY A 139 -5.83 8.42 8.98
CA GLY A 139 -6.16 9.71 8.37
C GLY A 139 -5.34 10.08 7.13
N MET A 140 -4.34 9.27 6.73
CA MET A 140 -3.50 9.53 5.55
C MET A 140 -4.00 8.74 4.35
N PRO A 141 -4.21 9.36 3.16
CA PRO A 141 -4.58 8.66 1.94
C PRO A 141 -3.55 7.58 1.58
N LEU A 142 -4.01 6.35 1.39
CA LEU A 142 -3.18 5.20 1.06
C LEU A 142 -3.48 4.64 -0.31
N SER A 143 -4.78 4.46 -0.63
CA SER A 143 -5.21 4.04 -1.96
C SER A 143 -6.41 4.84 -2.46
N PHE A 144 -6.51 4.94 -3.78
CA PHE A 144 -7.70 5.38 -4.49
C PHE A 144 -8.26 4.16 -5.23
N ASP A 145 -9.50 3.81 -4.92
CA ASP A 145 -10.14 2.60 -5.41
C ASP A 145 -11.30 2.96 -6.33
N GLU A 146 -11.35 2.30 -7.48
CA GLU A 146 -12.49 2.26 -8.39
C GLU A 146 -13.06 0.84 -8.36
N THR A 147 -14.20 0.65 -7.72
CA THR A 147 -14.87 -0.66 -7.58
C THR A 147 -16.06 -0.72 -8.54
N TYR A 148 -16.07 -1.70 -9.41
CA TYR A 148 -17.17 -1.97 -10.36
C TYR A 148 -17.91 -3.22 -9.91
N LEU A 149 -19.24 -3.14 -9.87
CA LEU A 149 -20.15 -4.22 -9.47
C LEU A 149 -21.23 -4.41 -10.55
N PRO A 150 -21.69 -5.66 -10.81
CA PRO A 150 -22.89 -5.89 -11.60
C PRO A 150 -24.07 -5.06 -11.05
N GLU A 151 -24.96 -4.59 -11.92
CA GLU A 151 -25.98 -3.58 -11.59
C GLU A 151 -26.83 -3.97 -10.38
N ASP A 152 -27.35 -5.20 -10.34
CA ASP A 152 -28.25 -5.69 -9.30
C ASP A 152 -27.59 -5.69 -7.91
N LEU A 153 -26.37 -6.22 -7.82
CA LEU A 153 -25.57 -6.25 -6.60
C LEU A 153 -25.08 -4.84 -6.23
N GLY A 154 -24.59 -4.11 -7.22
CA GLY A 154 -24.05 -2.77 -7.04
C GLY A 154 -25.09 -1.77 -6.52
N ARG A 155 -26.36 -1.83 -6.99
CA ARG A 155 -27.43 -0.97 -6.48
C ARG A 155 -27.70 -1.20 -4.99
N ARG A 156 -27.56 -2.43 -4.52
CA ARG A 156 -27.72 -2.77 -3.10
C ARG A 156 -26.53 -2.22 -2.29
N VAL A 157 -25.30 -2.48 -2.74
CA VAL A 157 -24.06 -2.03 -2.08
C VAL A 157 -23.96 -0.50 -2.03
N MET A 158 -24.33 0.20 -3.11
CA MET A 158 -24.23 1.66 -3.13
C MET A 158 -25.24 2.37 -2.21
N ALA A 159 -26.26 1.67 -1.73
CA ALA A 159 -27.23 2.21 -0.79
C ALA A 159 -26.72 2.16 0.68
N ASP A 160 -25.69 1.39 0.96
CA ASP A 160 -25.09 1.26 2.29
C ASP A 160 -24.14 2.42 2.66
N ASP A 161 -23.81 2.51 3.95
CA ASP A 161 -22.83 3.48 4.45
C ASP A 161 -21.39 2.97 4.23
N LEU A 162 -20.89 3.13 3.02
CA LEU A 162 -19.56 2.69 2.62
C LEU A 162 -18.40 3.43 3.29
N THR A 163 -18.69 4.43 4.14
CA THR A 163 -17.66 5.07 4.97
C THR A 163 -17.33 4.22 6.20
N LYS A 164 -18.27 3.37 6.64
CA LYS A 164 -18.16 2.51 7.82
C LYS A 164 -18.09 1.03 7.48
N GLU A 165 -18.81 0.62 6.46
CA GLU A 165 -18.98 -0.79 6.11
C GLU A 165 -18.06 -1.17 4.93
N PRO A 166 -17.14 -2.14 5.11
CA PRO A 166 -16.33 -2.66 4.02
C PRO A 166 -17.21 -3.38 2.98
N ILE A 167 -16.91 -3.19 1.68
CA ILE A 167 -17.70 -3.87 0.63
C ILE A 167 -17.63 -5.39 0.77
N PHE A 168 -16.48 -5.97 1.12
CA PHE A 168 -16.34 -7.42 1.33
C PHE A 168 -17.28 -7.91 2.41
N THR A 169 -17.31 -7.25 3.56
CA THR A 169 -18.25 -7.58 4.65
C THR A 169 -19.71 -7.48 4.21
N LEU A 170 -20.06 -6.45 3.42
CA LEU A 170 -21.42 -6.33 2.87
C LEU A 170 -21.76 -7.48 1.92
N LEU A 171 -20.85 -7.84 1.03
CA LEU A 171 -21.04 -8.94 0.08
C LEU A 171 -21.26 -10.27 0.82
N GLU A 172 -20.41 -10.57 1.80
CA GLU A 172 -20.43 -11.84 2.52
C GLU A 172 -21.56 -11.94 3.54
N GLU A 173 -21.67 -10.95 4.44
CA GLU A 173 -22.57 -11.03 5.60
C GLU A 173 -24.00 -10.55 5.29
N ARG A 174 -24.15 -9.54 4.40
CA ARG A 174 -25.46 -8.94 4.13
C ARG A 174 -26.09 -9.45 2.84
N TYR A 175 -25.27 -9.76 1.83
CA TYR A 175 -25.78 -10.08 0.49
C TYR A 175 -25.58 -11.53 0.09
N ASP A 176 -25.13 -12.38 1.02
CA ASP A 176 -24.92 -13.82 0.81
C ASP A 176 -24.13 -14.11 -0.47
N THR A 177 -23.08 -13.33 -0.65
CA THR A 177 -22.18 -13.39 -1.81
C THR A 177 -20.74 -13.56 -1.31
N PRO A 178 -20.38 -14.73 -0.75
CA PRO A 178 -19.05 -14.96 -0.20
C PRO A 178 -17.99 -14.94 -1.30
N LEU A 179 -16.86 -14.31 -1.02
CA LEU A 179 -15.71 -14.27 -1.91
C LEU A 179 -14.84 -15.49 -1.67
N VAL A 180 -14.61 -16.30 -2.71
CA VAL A 180 -13.86 -17.57 -2.59
C VAL A 180 -12.50 -17.52 -3.25
N GLU A 181 -12.31 -16.67 -4.25
CA GLU A 181 -11.05 -16.47 -4.95
C GLU A 181 -10.98 -15.09 -5.58
N ALA A 182 -9.77 -14.62 -5.88
CA ALA A 182 -9.56 -13.43 -6.67
C ALA A 182 -8.31 -13.54 -7.54
N GLU A 183 -8.38 -12.92 -8.71
CA GLU A 183 -7.23 -12.71 -9.58
C GLU A 183 -6.66 -11.32 -9.34
N TYR A 184 -5.33 -11.22 -9.18
CA TYR A 184 -4.61 -9.98 -9.01
C TYR A 184 -3.61 -9.77 -10.13
N VAL A 185 -3.65 -8.59 -10.75
CA VAL A 185 -2.61 -8.12 -11.68
C VAL A 185 -2.00 -6.87 -11.07
N LEU A 186 -0.69 -6.89 -10.80
CA LEU A 186 0.04 -5.80 -10.18
C LEU A 186 0.97 -5.14 -11.20
N GLU A 187 0.86 -3.82 -11.32
CA GLU A 187 1.73 -3.01 -12.19
C GLU A 187 2.34 -1.85 -11.40
N ALA A 188 3.56 -1.48 -11.79
CA ALA A 188 4.15 -0.20 -11.39
C ALA A 188 3.70 0.88 -12.37
N ALA A 189 3.09 1.94 -11.87
CA ALA A 189 2.57 3.03 -12.69
C ALA A 189 2.96 4.40 -12.15
N ALA A 190 2.78 5.43 -12.97
CA ALA A 190 2.88 6.83 -12.55
C ALA A 190 1.47 7.36 -12.26
N ALA A 191 1.30 8.08 -11.15
CA ALA A 191 0.01 8.65 -10.80
C ALA A 191 -0.45 9.69 -11.84
N GLU A 192 -1.56 9.44 -12.51
CA GLU A 192 -2.24 10.44 -13.33
C GLU A 192 -2.82 11.56 -12.46
N SER A 193 -3.15 12.71 -13.06
CA SER A 193 -3.57 13.90 -12.33
C SER A 193 -4.76 13.65 -11.39
N ALA A 194 -5.76 12.88 -11.80
CA ALA A 194 -6.94 12.56 -10.98
C ALA A 194 -6.57 11.68 -9.78
N VAL A 195 -5.76 10.64 -10.03
CA VAL A 195 -5.25 9.72 -8.99
C VAL A 195 -4.35 10.49 -8.00
N ALA A 196 -3.46 11.33 -8.52
CA ALA A 196 -2.55 12.14 -7.70
C ALA A 196 -3.32 13.10 -6.78
N MET A 197 -4.37 13.74 -7.29
CA MET A 197 -5.25 14.62 -6.51
C MET A 197 -5.98 13.84 -5.42
N ALA A 198 -6.53 12.67 -5.74
CA ALA A 198 -7.24 11.81 -4.78
C ALA A 198 -6.31 11.34 -3.64
N LEU A 199 -5.06 10.99 -3.97
CA LEU A 199 -4.05 10.48 -3.05
C LEU A 199 -3.22 11.58 -2.37
N GLU A 200 -3.44 12.85 -2.71
CA GLU A 200 -2.72 14.02 -2.16
C GLU A 200 -1.19 13.89 -2.38
N ILE A 201 -0.80 13.46 -3.59
CA ILE A 201 0.59 13.33 -4.05
C ILE A 201 0.81 14.14 -5.33
N SER A 202 2.06 14.25 -5.78
CA SER A 202 2.36 14.91 -7.06
C SER A 202 2.00 13.99 -8.24
N ALA A 203 1.50 14.58 -9.34
CA ALA A 203 1.34 13.85 -10.59
C ALA A 203 2.71 13.25 -11.02
N GLY A 204 2.68 12.04 -11.57
CA GLY A 204 3.89 11.29 -11.91
C GLY A 204 4.55 10.56 -10.74
N SER A 205 4.05 10.70 -9.50
CA SER A 205 4.55 9.90 -8.37
C SER A 205 4.37 8.40 -8.64
N PRO A 206 5.33 7.55 -8.22
CA PRO A 206 5.20 6.10 -8.41
C PRO A 206 4.08 5.53 -7.54
N ILE A 207 3.23 4.74 -8.16
CA ILE A 207 2.14 4.00 -7.53
C ILE A 207 2.20 2.53 -7.93
N PHE A 208 1.54 1.66 -7.15
CA PHE A 208 1.11 0.36 -7.62
C PHE A 208 -0.32 0.48 -8.13
N LEU A 209 -0.56 0.07 -9.38
CA LEU A 209 -1.88 -0.21 -9.89
C LEU A 209 -2.14 -1.70 -9.71
N ILE A 210 -3.21 -2.04 -9.02
CA ILE A 210 -3.67 -3.42 -8.87
C ILE A 210 -5.04 -3.52 -9.49
N GLU A 211 -5.17 -4.38 -10.48
CA GLU A 211 -6.45 -4.85 -10.96
C GLU A 211 -6.80 -6.13 -10.21
N ARG A 212 -7.99 -6.17 -9.62
CA ARG A 212 -8.50 -7.33 -8.89
C ARG A 212 -9.89 -7.68 -9.41
N THR A 213 -10.07 -8.94 -9.77
CA THR A 213 -11.42 -9.50 -10.02
C THR A 213 -11.69 -10.54 -8.95
N SER A 214 -12.75 -10.36 -8.18
CA SER A 214 -13.15 -11.30 -7.12
C SER A 214 -14.32 -12.17 -7.58
N TYR A 215 -14.29 -13.42 -7.16
CA TYR A 215 -15.26 -14.43 -7.58
C TYR A 215 -15.92 -15.07 -6.38
N THR A 216 -17.22 -15.34 -6.52
CA THR A 216 -17.98 -16.20 -5.61
C THR A 216 -18.02 -17.65 -6.15
N SER A 217 -18.74 -18.52 -5.46
CA SER A 217 -18.88 -19.94 -5.84
C SER A 217 -19.28 -20.10 -7.30
N GLY A 218 -18.69 -21.09 -7.96
CA GLY A 218 -18.89 -21.36 -9.38
C GLY A 218 -18.14 -20.38 -10.31
N HIS A 219 -17.09 -19.73 -9.81
CA HIS A 219 -16.24 -18.80 -10.57
C HIS A 219 -17.03 -17.64 -11.21
N ARG A 220 -18.07 -17.15 -10.50
CA ARG A 220 -18.88 -16.01 -10.94
C ARG A 220 -18.25 -14.73 -10.42
N ALA A 221 -17.85 -13.84 -11.32
CA ALA A 221 -17.30 -12.53 -10.98
C ALA A 221 -18.35 -11.69 -10.23
N VAL A 222 -17.94 -11.07 -9.14
CA VAL A 222 -18.82 -10.24 -8.28
C VAL A 222 -18.33 -8.82 -8.13
N ASP A 223 -17.02 -8.60 -8.22
CA ASP A 223 -16.46 -7.26 -8.34
C ASP A 223 -15.22 -7.24 -9.24
N TYR A 224 -14.97 -6.09 -9.83
CA TYR A 224 -13.71 -5.73 -10.47
C TYR A 224 -13.25 -4.42 -9.90
N GLU A 225 -12.00 -4.37 -9.45
CA GLU A 225 -11.43 -3.17 -8.82
C GLU A 225 -10.14 -2.73 -9.51
N ARG A 226 -9.96 -1.43 -9.57
CA ARG A 226 -8.69 -0.78 -9.89
C ARG A 226 -8.23 -0.03 -8.66
N LEU A 227 -7.17 -0.51 -8.04
CA LEU A 227 -6.66 -0.05 -6.77
C LEU A 227 -5.32 0.67 -7.00
N HIS A 228 -5.29 1.98 -6.77
CA HIS A 228 -4.12 2.82 -6.97
C HIS A 228 -3.46 3.08 -5.62
N TYR A 229 -2.45 2.28 -5.26
CA TYR A 229 -1.75 2.42 -3.99
C TYR A 229 -0.53 3.34 -4.07
N ARG A 230 -0.35 4.18 -3.07
CA ARG A 230 0.86 4.99 -2.92
C ARG A 230 2.10 4.13 -2.75
N GLY A 231 3.04 4.20 -3.70
CA GLY A 231 4.27 3.40 -3.69
C GLY A 231 5.26 3.79 -2.58
N ASP A 232 5.11 4.99 -2.00
CA ASP A 232 5.90 5.45 -0.86
C ASP A 232 5.38 4.92 0.50
N GLN A 233 4.13 4.41 0.56
CA GLN A 233 3.46 3.98 1.79
C GLN A 233 3.27 2.48 1.92
N ILE A 234 3.31 1.71 0.82
CA ILE A 234 3.01 0.28 0.84
C ILE A 234 4.09 -0.57 0.18
N ARG A 235 4.21 -1.80 0.64
CA ARG A 235 4.96 -2.90 0.02
C ARG A 235 4.07 -4.13 -0.02
N PHE A 236 4.08 -4.82 -1.14
CA PHE A 236 3.42 -6.13 -1.26
C PHE A 236 4.44 -7.23 -1.06
N ARG A 237 4.06 -8.24 -0.28
CA ARG A 237 4.89 -9.40 0.02
C ARG A 237 4.10 -10.67 -0.26
N THR A 238 4.73 -11.64 -0.90
CA THR A 238 4.21 -13.00 -0.98
C THR A 238 5.31 -14.00 -0.68
N ARG A 239 4.96 -15.16 -0.14
CA ARG A 239 5.88 -16.27 0.12
C ARG A 239 5.55 -17.42 -0.81
N LEU A 240 6.47 -17.74 -1.72
CA LEU A 240 6.32 -18.82 -2.66
C LEU A 240 7.12 -20.04 -2.19
N THR A 241 6.48 -21.23 -2.18
CA THR A 241 7.15 -22.51 -1.95
C THR A 241 7.44 -23.19 -3.28
N ARG A 242 8.68 -23.65 -3.45
CA ARG A 242 9.06 -24.41 -4.66
C ARG A 242 8.49 -25.82 -4.59
N ARG A 243 7.61 -26.18 -5.53
CA ARG A 243 7.23 -27.58 -5.73
C ARG A 243 8.47 -28.37 -6.22
N ARG A 244 8.84 -29.45 -5.54
CA ARG A 244 9.84 -30.39 -6.07
C ARG A 244 9.25 -31.05 -7.32
N VAL A 245 9.84 -30.79 -8.49
CA VAL A 245 9.56 -31.57 -9.70
C VAL A 245 10.17 -32.96 -9.46
N PRO A 246 9.39 -34.06 -9.53
CA PRO A 246 9.95 -35.39 -9.43
C PRO A 246 11.03 -35.57 -10.52
N ARG A 247 12.24 -35.97 -10.12
CA ARG A 247 13.27 -36.34 -11.09
C ARG A 247 12.79 -37.60 -11.80
N THR A 248 12.57 -37.53 -13.10
CA THR A 248 12.37 -38.72 -13.95
C THR A 248 13.61 -39.59 -13.82
N PRO A 249 13.51 -40.88 -13.44
CA PRO A 249 14.67 -41.73 -13.38
C PRO A 249 15.29 -41.82 -14.77
N LYS A 250 16.60 -41.56 -14.88
CA LYS A 250 17.35 -41.82 -16.09
C LYS A 250 17.24 -43.34 -16.36
N ARG A 251 16.60 -43.71 -17.47
CA ARG A 251 16.71 -45.09 -17.99
C ARG A 251 18.18 -45.29 -18.35
N GLY A 252 18.82 -46.23 -17.64
CA GLY A 252 20.13 -46.79 -17.99
C GLY A 252 20.03 -47.75 -19.18
#